data_0058ee13cf425a4faeb7e8b4e339a56b
#
_entry.id   0058ee13cf425a4faeb7e8b4e339a56b
#
_cell.length_a   1.000
_cell.length_b   1.000
_cell.length_c   1.000
_cell.angle_alpha   90.00
_cell.angle_beta   90.00
_cell.angle_gamma   90.00
#
_symmetry.space_group_name_H-M   'P 1'
#
loop_
_entity.id
_entity.type
_entity.pdbx_description
1 polymer ?
#
loop_
_entity_poly.entity_id
_entity_poly.type
_entity_poly.pdbx_seq_one_letter_code
_entity_poly.pdbx_strand_id
1 'polypeptide(L)'
;MINPRNIFAKISAAVALTLTLGAAAVLSKPHDNNPAFSEVKISNFGQMDERFFRGARPKQRDFATLKALGIKTIIDLTDNTPEERGYAEAVGLSYVNIAIPDKQDPSEAQIAAFLKLVNDPATGKFYVHCAGGRHRTGVMGAIYRFNNYHWNFDQVYAEMKDFDFYTSNGHGGQKTFVENYARRVQSDSATRTVAAEGTK
;
A
#
# COMPACT_ATOMS: atom_id res chain seq x y z
N MET A 1 75.73 -3.42 -32.29
CA MET A 1 75.66 -3.91 -30.93
C MET A 1 74.87 -2.89 -30.08
N ILE A 2 73.57 -3.00 -29.96
CA ILE A 2 72.79 -2.33 -28.91
C ILE A 2 71.51 -3.16 -28.74
N ASN A 3 71.27 -3.63 -27.51
CA ASN A 3 70.25 -4.53 -27.10
C ASN A 3 68.96 -3.73 -26.73
N PRO A 4 67.77 -4.01 -27.30
CA PRO A 4 66.54 -3.38 -26.85
C PRO A 4 65.93 -4.15 -25.68
N ARG A 5 65.91 -3.48 -24.54
CA ARG A 5 65.20 -3.95 -23.30
C ARG A 5 63.74 -3.94 -23.50
N ASN A 6 63.10 -5.08 -23.21
CA ASN A 6 61.66 -5.29 -23.04
C ASN A 6 61.09 -4.37 -21.99
N ILE A 7 60.08 -3.56 -22.34
CA ILE A 7 59.21 -2.83 -21.41
C ILE A 7 57.89 -3.55 -21.42
N PHE A 8 57.67 -4.41 -20.41
CA PHE A 8 56.33 -4.93 -20.12
C PHE A 8 55.50 -3.85 -19.40
N ALA A 9 54.57 -3.26 -20.12
CA ALA A 9 53.55 -2.41 -19.51
C ALA A 9 52.55 -3.29 -18.74
N LYS A 10 52.52 -3.17 -17.42
CA LYS A 10 51.52 -3.76 -16.57
C LYS A 10 50.24 -2.94 -16.67
N ILE A 11 49.23 -3.49 -17.34
CA ILE A 11 47.90 -2.93 -17.35
C ILE A 11 47.23 -3.38 -16.06
N SER A 12 47.13 -2.47 -15.08
CA SER A 12 46.31 -2.68 -13.89
C SER A 12 44.85 -2.43 -14.23
N ALA A 13 44.06 -3.49 -14.31
CA ALA A 13 42.61 -3.38 -14.41
C ALA A 13 42.07 -2.95 -13.05
N ALA A 14 41.65 -1.70 -12.93
CA ALA A 14 40.89 -1.21 -11.79
C ALA A 14 39.46 -1.70 -11.94
N VAL A 15 39.09 -2.69 -11.14
CA VAL A 15 37.68 -3.10 -10.99
C VAL A 15 36.97 -2.04 -10.17
N ALA A 16 36.19 -1.20 -10.84
CA ALA A 16 35.29 -0.26 -10.17
C ALA A 16 34.10 -1.04 -9.57
N LEU A 17 34.16 -1.28 -8.27
CA LEU A 17 33.06 -1.81 -7.50
C LEU A 17 32.00 -0.70 -7.34
N THR A 18 31.01 -0.66 -8.21
CA THR A 18 29.85 0.23 -8.06
C THR A 18 28.99 -0.30 -6.91
N LEU A 19 29.15 0.31 -5.72
CA LEU A 19 28.18 0.15 -4.65
C LEU A 19 26.88 0.81 -5.10
N THR A 20 25.90 0.00 -5.51
CA THR A 20 24.51 0.45 -5.60
C THR A 20 24.02 0.64 -4.17
N LEU A 21 24.00 1.89 -3.68
CA LEU A 21 23.23 2.25 -2.50
C LEU A 21 21.76 1.98 -2.86
N GLY A 22 21.25 0.82 -2.42
CA GLY A 22 19.83 0.61 -2.31
C GLY A 22 19.27 1.69 -1.41
N ALA A 23 18.51 2.62 -1.97
CA ALA A 23 17.74 3.56 -1.19
C ALA A 23 16.78 2.73 -0.31
N ALA A 24 17.15 2.52 0.94
CA ALA A 24 16.22 2.06 1.94
C ALA A 24 15.12 3.14 1.98
N ALA A 25 13.94 2.80 1.47
CA ALA A 25 12.78 3.64 1.64
C ALA A 25 12.61 3.83 3.15
N VAL A 26 12.90 5.04 3.61
CA VAL A 26 12.61 5.45 4.99
C VAL A 26 11.10 5.32 5.11
N LEU A 27 10.64 4.30 5.85
CA LEU A 27 9.25 4.15 6.25
C LEU A 27 8.93 5.34 7.16
N SER A 28 8.43 6.41 6.57
CA SER A 28 7.91 7.52 7.35
C SER A 28 6.70 7.02 8.12
N LYS A 29 6.65 7.34 9.41
CA LYS A 29 5.50 6.98 10.25
C LYS A 29 4.25 7.65 9.68
N PRO A 30 3.10 6.97 9.66
CA PRO A 30 1.86 7.47 9.07
C PRO A 30 1.33 8.77 9.68
N HIS A 31 1.80 9.09 10.88
CA HIS A 31 1.51 10.35 11.61
C HIS A 31 2.65 11.36 11.50
N ASP A 32 3.46 11.28 10.45
CA ASP A 32 4.51 12.24 10.24
C ASP A 32 3.92 13.65 10.14
N ASN A 33 4.62 14.59 10.80
CA ASN A 33 4.41 16.03 10.71
C ASN A 33 4.67 16.55 9.27
N ASN A 34 4.13 15.84 8.25
CA ASN A 34 4.20 16.33 6.89
C ASN A 34 3.38 17.61 6.79
N PRO A 35 3.99 18.77 6.53
CA PRO A 35 3.27 20.04 6.46
C PRO A 35 2.13 20.01 5.45
N ALA A 36 2.22 19.19 4.41
CA ALA A 36 1.17 19.00 3.42
C ALA A 36 -0.13 18.43 4.00
N PHE A 37 -0.08 17.79 5.20
CA PHE A 37 -1.24 17.17 5.85
C PHE A 37 -1.68 17.90 7.12
N SER A 38 -1.13 19.09 7.42
CA SER A 38 -1.43 19.86 8.63
C SER A 38 -2.93 20.17 8.80
N GLU A 39 -3.63 20.33 7.69
CA GLU A 39 -5.07 20.64 7.67
C GLU A 39 -5.95 19.39 7.76
N VAL A 40 -5.39 18.21 7.65
CA VAL A 40 -6.17 16.95 7.75
C VAL A 40 -6.45 16.62 9.21
N LYS A 41 -7.72 16.64 9.59
CA LYS A 41 -8.18 16.33 10.96
C LYS A 41 -8.82 14.95 11.08
N ILE A 42 -8.53 14.07 10.13
CA ILE A 42 -9.01 12.69 10.12
C ILE A 42 -8.09 11.83 10.98
N SER A 43 -8.65 11.10 11.94
CA SER A 43 -7.87 10.18 12.78
C SER A 43 -7.18 9.11 11.93
N ASN A 44 -5.97 8.73 12.31
CA ASN A 44 -5.19 7.69 11.66
C ASN A 44 -5.00 7.91 10.15
N PHE A 45 -4.97 9.21 9.75
CA PHE A 45 -4.71 9.59 8.36
C PHE A 45 -3.26 9.33 8.01
N GLY A 46 -3.02 8.87 6.78
CA GLY A 46 -1.67 8.74 6.23
C GLY A 46 -1.69 8.41 4.75
N GLN A 47 -0.51 8.49 4.18
CA GLN A 47 -0.24 8.18 2.78
C GLN A 47 0.63 6.93 2.70
N MET A 48 0.17 5.91 1.97
CA MET A 48 0.94 4.70 1.75
C MET A 48 1.88 4.84 0.53
N ASP A 49 1.40 5.50 -0.53
CA ASP A 49 2.18 5.84 -1.72
C ASP A 49 1.60 7.07 -2.42
N GLU A 50 2.05 7.37 -3.64
CA GLU A 50 1.62 8.56 -4.39
C GLU A 50 0.10 8.62 -4.65
N ARG A 51 -0.57 7.45 -4.70
CA ARG A 51 -1.99 7.35 -5.01
C ARG A 51 -2.85 6.95 -3.81
N PHE A 52 -2.33 6.15 -2.88
CA PHE A 52 -3.08 5.53 -1.79
C PHE A 52 -2.98 6.35 -0.50
N PHE A 53 -4.09 6.96 -0.12
CA PHE A 53 -4.31 7.60 1.17
C PHE A 53 -5.26 6.76 2.02
N ARG A 54 -5.09 6.79 3.33
CA ARG A 54 -5.91 5.98 4.25
C ARG A 54 -6.21 6.73 5.55
N GLY A 55 -7.21 6.26 6.29
CA GLY A 55 -7.54 6.79 7.60
C GLY A 55 -8.87 6.29 8.13
N ALA A 56 -9.37 6.98 9.16
CA ALA A 56 -10.71 6.78 9.71
C ALA A 56 -11.78 7.36 8.79
N ARG A 57 -13.05 7.06 9.08
CA ARG A 57 -14.19 7.65 8.38
C ARG A 57 -14.13 9.18 8.43
N PRO A 58 -14.15 9.85 7.26
CA PRO A 58 -14.16 11.31 7.20
C PRO A 58 -15.50 11.86 7.66
N LYS A 59 -15.48 13.02 8.28
CA LYS A 59 -16.69 13.82 8.54
C LYS A 59 -17.01 14.64 7.30
N GLN A 60 -18.23 15.11 7.16
CA GLN A 60 -18.68 15.93 6.03
C GLN A 60 -17.66 17.02 5.64
N ARG A 61 -17.13 17.76 6.62
CA ARG A 61 -16.16 18.84 6.42
C ARG A 61 -14.81 18.38 5.85
N ASP A 62 -14.46 17.10 6.03
CA ASP A 62 -13.14 16.60 5.65
C ASP A 62 -13.05 16.28 4.16
N PHE A 63 -14.18 16.11 3.46
CA PHE A 63 -14.20 15.81 2.03
C PHE A 63 -13.58 16.93 1.17
N ALA A 64 -13.80 18.19 1.54
CA ALA A 64 -13.16 19.33 0.86
C ALA A 64 -11.63 19.26 1.01
N THR A 65 -11.13 18.90 2.21
CA THR A 65 -9.70 18.75 2.46
C THR A 65 -9.12 17.57 1.65
N LEU A 66 -9.81 16.42 1.62
CA LEU A 66 -9.40 15.29 0.79
C LEU A 66 -9.34 15.68 -0.70
N LYS A 67 -10.31 16.42 -1.19
CA LYS A 67 -10.31 16.97 -2.56
C LYS A 67 -9.10 17.86 -2.81
N ALA A 68 -8.76 18.74 -1.88
CA ALA A 68 -7.62 19.65 -1.99
C ALA A 68 -6.27 18.91 -2.04
N LEU A 69 -6.16 17.70 -1.44
CA LEU A 69 -5.00 16.81 -1.58
C LEU A 69 -4.92 16.11 -2.96
N GLY A 70 -5.90 16.37 -3.83
CA GLY A 70 -5.97 15.77 -5.16
C GLY A 70 -6.58 14.38 -5.19
N ILE A 71 -7.20 13.92 -4.09
CA ILE A 71 -7.95 12.66 -4.06
C ILE A 71 -9.12 12.78 -5.03
N LYS A 72 -9.38 11.73 -5.78
CA LYS A 72 -10.48 11.62 -6.74
C LYS A 72 -11.55 10.63 -6.31
N THR A 73 -11.15 9.58 -5.59
CA THR A 73 -12.05 8.48 -5.24
C THR A 73 -11.98 8.17 -3.74
N ILE A 74 -13.14 8.05 -3.12
CA ILE A 74 -13.32 7.54 -1.75
C ILE A 74 -13.69 6.07 -1.85
N ILE A 75 -13.00 5.22 -1.08
CA ILE A 75 -13.29 3.78 -0.96
C ILE A 75 -13.67 3.49 0.49
N ASP A 76 -14.95 3.32 0.72
CA ASP A 76 -15.50 2.99 2.04
C ASP A 76 -15.59 1.48 2.22
N LEU A 77 -14.97 0.97 3.27
CA LEU A 77 -14.97 -0.44 3.65
C LEU A 77 -16.01 -0.77 4.74
N THR A 78 -16.85 0.18 5.12
CA THR A 78 -17.88 -0.04 6.14
C THR A 78 -19.21 -0.43 5.52
N ASP A 79 -20.13 -0.83 6.38
CA ASP A 79 -21.51 -0.99 5.98
C ASP A 79 -22.07 0.36 5.52
N ASN A 80 -22.91 0.31 4.52
CA ASN A 80 -23.40 1.46 3.76
C ASN A 80 -23.77 2.66 4.63
N THR A 81 -23.16 3.81 4.32
CA THR A 81 -23.51 5.13 4.86
C THR A 81 -24.00 6.00 3.72
N PRO A 82 -25.33 6.05 3.46
CA PRO A 82 -25.90 6.80 2.33
C PRO A 82 -25.47 8.26 2.29
N GLU A 83 -25.33 8.89 3.47
CA GLU A 83 -24.93 10.29 3.59
C GLU A 83 -23.51 10.55 3.09
N GLU A 84 -22.60 9.61 3.30
CA GLU A 84 -21.20 9.77 2.96
C GLU A 84 -20.98 9.87 1.44
N ARG A 85 -21.74 9.09 0.67
CA ARG A 85 -21.80 9.22 -0.78
C ARG A 85 -22.18 10.64 -1.19
N GLY A 86 -23.23 11.19 -0.59
CA GLY A 86 -23.68 12.55 -0.87
C GLY A 86 -22.64 13.61 -0.54
N TYR A 87 -21.89 13.46 0.55
CA TYR A 87 -20.79 14.37 0.91
C TYR A 87 -19.63 14.31 -0.10
N ALA A 88 -19.27 13.13 -0.56
CA ALA A 88 -18.23 12.95 -1.58
C ALA A 88 -18.64 13.59 -2.92
N GLU A 89 -19.83 13.26 -3.40
CA GLU A 89 -20.37 13.75 -4.66
C GLU A 89 -20.56 15.27 -4.67
N ALA A 90 -20.99 15.86 -3.54
CA ALA A 90 -21.15 17.31 -3.39
C ALA A 90 -19.87 18.12 -3.64
N VAL A 91 -18.71 17.50 -3.41
CA VAL A 91 -17.40 18.13 -3.71
C VAL A 91 -16.75 17.57 -4.99
N GLY A 92 -17.46 16.75 -5.76
CA GLY A 92 -16.99 16.16 -7.01
C GLY A 92 -15.95 15.05 -6.83
N LEU A 93 -16.07 14.25 -5.74
CA LEU A 93 -15.33 13.01 -5.54
C LEU A 93 -16.19 11.83 -5.97
N SER A 94 -15.57 10.82 -6.57
CA SER A 94 -16.20 9.51 -6.75
C SER A 94 -16.28 8.77 -5.43
N TYR A 95 -17.33 7.97 -5.22
CA TYR A 95 -17.50 7.17 -4.02
C TYR A 95 -17.83 5.72 -4.38
N VAL A 96 -17.05 4.79 -3.82
CA VAL A 96 -17.25 3.35 -3.97
C VAL A 96 -17.32 2.73 -2.58
N ASN A 97 -18.34 1.92 -2.35
CA ASN A 97 -18.46 1.12 -1.13
C ASN A 97 -18.12 -0.34 -1.42
N ILE A 98 -17.18 -0.89 -0.67
CA ILE A 98 -16.83 -2.32 -0.63
C ILE A 98 -17.05 -2.77 0.82
N ALA A 99 -18.30 -2.99 1.18
CA ALA A 99 -18.70 -3.26 2.55
C ALA A 99 -18.10 -4.58 3.05
N ILE A 100 -17.23 -4.50 4.06
CA ILE A 100 -16.69 -5.64 4.79
C ILE A 100 -17.27 -5.57 6.20
N PRO A 101 -17.99 -6.61 6.67
CA PRO A 101 -18.51 -6.62 8.03
C PRO A 101 -17.41 -6.46 9.08
N ASP A 102 -17.71 -5.83 10.20
CA ASP A 102 -16.71 -5.60 11.24
C ASP A 102 -16.11 -6.93 11.74
N LYS A 103 -14.79 -6.94 11.98
CA LYS A 103 -14.02 -8.11 12.44
C LYS A 103 -14.03 -9.33 11.50
N GLN A 104 -14.61 -9.22 10.32
CA GLN A 104 -14.56 -10.27 9.31
C GLN A 104 -13.45 -10.02 8.30
N ASP A 105 -13.01 -11.11 7.67
CA ASP A 105 -12.07 -11.09 6.57
C ASP A 105 -12.80 -10.69 5.28
N PRO A 106 -12.13 -10.00 4.34
CA PRO A 106 -12.71 -9.74 3.03
C PRO A 106 -12.86 -11.04 2.23
N SER A 107 -13.97 -11.16 1.52
CA SER A 107 -14.19 -12.24 0.55
C SER A 107 -13.30 -12.04 -0.69
N GLU A 108 -13.07 -13.13 -1.44
CA GLU A 108 -12.32 -13.06 -2.70
C GLU A 108 -12.95 -12.08 -3.71
N ALA A 109 -14.28 -11.96 -3.74
CA ALA A 109 -14.98 -10.99 -4.59
C ALA A 109 -14.69 -9.54 -4.19
N GLN A 110 -14.66 -9.26 -2.88
CA GLN A 110 -14.30 -7.93 -2.35
C GLN A 110 -12.84 -7.59 -2.63
N ILE A 111 -11.94 -8.55 -2.49
CA ILE A 111 -10.52 -8.41 -2.83
C ILE A 111 -10.35 -8.11 -4.32
N ALA A 112 -10.99 -8.89 -5.18
CA ALA A 112 -10.93 -8.71 -6.63
C ALA A 112 -11.49 -7.33 -7.05
N ALA A 113 -12.62 -6.92 -6.49
CA ALA A 113 -13.21 -5.60 -6.75
C ALA A 113 -12.28 -4.46 -6.31
N PHE A 114 -11.67 -4.58 -5.13
CA PHE A 114 -10.72 -3.60 -4.63
C PHE A 114 -9.48 -3.51 -5.52
N LEU A 115 -8.82 -4.63 -5.82
CA LEU A 115 -7.61 -4.66 -6.66
C LEU A 115 -7.89 -4.13 -8.06
N LYS A 116 -9.04 -4.46 -8.66
CA LYS A 116 -9.46 -3.90 -9.94
C LYS A 116 -9.57 -2.38 -9.86
N LEU A 117 -10.20 -1.85 -8.81
CA LEU A 117 -10.41 -0.42 -8.62
C LEU A 117 -9.09 0.33 -8.41
N VAL A 118 -8.24 -0.12 -7.47
CA VAL A 118 -7.00 0.60 -7.13
C VAL A 118 -5.92 0.50 -8.22
N ASN A 119 -6.01 -0.50 -9.10
CA ASN A 119 -5.11 -0.66 -10.24
C ASN A 119 -5.61 0.05 -11.51
N ASP A 120 -6.85 0.54 -11.52
CA ASP A 120 -7.35 1.36 -12.61
C ASP A 120 -6.75 2.78 -12.54
N PRO A 121 -6.06 3.26 -13.58
CA PRO A 121 -5.55 4.63 -13.63
C PRO A 121 -6.67 5.69 -13.51
N ALA A 122 -7.89 5.39 -13.95
CA ALA A 122 -9.04 6.30 -13.86
C ALA A 122 -9.45 6.60 -12.42
N THR A 123 -9.16 5.70 -11.46
CA THR A 123 -9.41 5.91 -10.03
C THR A 123 -8.62 7.09 -9.47
N GLY A 124 -7.48 7.44 -10.08
CA GLY A 124 -6.61 8.54 -9.65
C GLY A 124 -6.02 8.31 -8.26
N LYS A 125 -5.84 9.38 -7.49
CA LYS A 125 -5.54 9.28 -6.06
C LYS A 125 -6.81 8.87 -5.31
N PHE A 126 -6.69 7.94 -4.36
CA PHE A 126 -7.85 7.41 -3.64
C PHE A 126 -7.61 7.38 -2.14
N TYR A 127 -8.69 7.51 -1.40
CA TYR A 127 -8.73 7.45 0.05
C TYR A 127 -9.52 6.23 0.51
N VAL A 128 -8.86 5.32 1.23
CA VAL A 128 -9.46 4.09 1.75
C VAL A 128 -9.70 4.23 3.24
N HIS A 129 -10.91 3.95 3.71
CA HIS A 129 -11.22 4.02 5.12
C HIS A 129 -12.18 2.93 5.60
N CYS A 130 -12.17 2.72 6.90
CA CYS A 130 -13.23 2.08 7.66
C CYS A 130 -13.62 3.00 8.83
N ALA A 131 -14.27 2.50 9.87
CA ALA A 131 -14.63 3.34 11.01
C ALA A 131 -13.41 4.04 11.65
N GLY A 132 -12.38 3.27 12.00
CA GLY A 132 -11.17 3.79 12.69
C GLY A 132 -9.92 3.84 11.82
N GLY A 133 -9.96 3.42 10.55
CA GLY A 133 -8.78 3.39 9.67
C GLY A 133 -7.72 2.34 10.04
N ARG A 134 -8.03 1.43 10.97
CA ARG A 134 -7.05 0.48 11.53
C ARG A 134 -7.12 -0.90 10.88
N HIS A 135 -8.26 -1.60 11.06
CA HIS A 135 -8.39 -3.03 10.81
C HIS A 135 -8.74 -3.34 9.34
N ARG A 136 -10.00 -3.11 8.90
CA ARG A 136 -10.41 -3.34 7.51
C ARG A 136 -9.53 -2.58 6.53
N THR A 137 -9.23 -1.33 6.83
CA THR A 137 -8.29 -0.50 6.05
C THR A 137 -6.88 -1.07 6.05
N GLY A 138 -6.42 -1.61 7.19
CA GLY A 138 -5.11 -2.27 7.29
C GLY A 138 -5.04 -3.53 6.45
N VAL A 139 -6.08 -4.39 6.51
CA VAL A 139 -6.16 -5.62 5.70
C VAL A 139 -6.15 -5.31 4.20
N MET A 140 -6.94 -4.33 3.75
CA MET A 140 -6.97 -3.97 2.32
C MET A 140 -5.67 -3.28 1.88
N GLY A 141 -5.03 -2.49 2.76
CA GLY A 141 -3.69 -1.96 2.53
C GLY A 141 -2.63 -3.07 2.42
N ALA A 142 -2.72 -4.10 3.27
CA ALA A 142 -1.85 -5.28 3.19
C ALA A 142 -1.99 -6.00 1.85
N ILE A 143 -3.22 -6.25 1.40
CA ILE A 143 -3.50 -6.85 0.09
C ILE A 143 -2.88 -6.02 -1.03
N TYR A 144 -3.01 -4.68 -0.95
CA TYR A 144 -2.39 -3.77 -1.92
C TYR A 144 -0.87 -3.90 -1.96
N ARG A 145 -0.20 -3.94 -0.78
CA ARG A 145 1.27 -4.10 -0.69
C ARG A 145 1.76 -5.43 -1.25
N PHE A 146 1.07 -6.53 -0.94
CA PHE A 146 1.44 -7.84 -1.46
C PHE A 146 1.36 -7.91 -2.99
N ASN A 147 0.29 -7.36 -3.58
CA ASN A 147 0.05 -7.47 -5.01
C ASN A 147 0.86 -6.48 -5.86
N ASN A 148 1.04 -5.24 -5.37
CA ASN A 148 1.63 -4.17 -6.17
C ASN A 148 3.10 -3.90 -5.84
N TYR A 149 3.55 -4.25 -4.61
CA TYR A 149 4.90 -3.99 -4.13
C TYR A 149 5.68 -5.26 -3.79
N HIS A 150 5.04 -6.41 -3.80
CA HIS A 150 5.64 -7.71 -3.46
C HIS A 150 6.32 -7.72 -2.08
N TRP A 151 5.80 -6.94 -1.14
CA TRP A 151 6.28 -6.92 0.23
C TRP A 151 6.04 -8.27 0.91
N ASN A 152 6.90 -8.65 1.86
CA ASN A 152 6.66 -9.81 2.70
C ASN A 152 5.73 -9.46 3.87
N PHE A 153 5.32 -10.50 4.62
CA PHE A 153 4.40 -10.35 5.75
C PHE A 153 4.96 -9.39 6.82
N ASP A 154 6.25 -9.49 7.16
CA ASP A 154 6.83 -8.68 8.25
C ASP A 154 6.82 -7.18 7.91
N GLN A 155 7.14 -6.82 6.67
CA GLN A 155 7.08 -5.44 6.17
C GLN A 155 5.66 -4.89 6.24
N VAL A 156 4.69 -5.68 5.74
CA VAL A 156 3.28 -5.29 5.72
C VAL A 156 2.72 -5.17 7.14
N TYR A 157 3.05 -6.14 8.00
CA TYR A 157 2.55 -6.13 9.38
C TYR A 157 3.16 -5.00 10.22
N ALA A 158 4.41 -4.62 9.94
CA ALA A 158 5.02 -3.42 10.54
C ALA A 158 4.24 -2.15 10.12
N GLU A 159 3.96 -1.96 8.83
CA GLU A 159 3.14 -0.83 8.34
C GLU A 159 1.73 -0.85 8.94
N MET A 160 1.08 -2.02 9.06
CA MET A 160 -0.23 -2.11 9.72
C MET A 160 -0.18 -1.61 11.17
N LYS A 161 0.88 -1.96 11.93
CA LYS A 161 1.06 -1.50 13.33
C LYS A 161 1.31 0.00 13.41
N ASP A 162 2.04 0.57 12.47
CA ASP A 162 2.25 2.02 12.37
C ASP A 162 0.93 2.78 12.20
N PHE A 163 -0.10 2.10 11.63
CA PHE A 163 -1.47 2.60 11.55
C PHE A 163 -2.40 2.03 12.63
N ASP A 164 -1.88 1.83 13.84
CA ASP A 164 -2.63 1.39 15.02
C ASP A 164 -3.39 0.06 14.84
N PHE A 165 -2.92 -0.86 14.01
CA PHE A 165 -3.50 -2.20 13.95
C PHE A 165 -3.18 -2.96 15.22
N TYR A 166 -4.20 -3.58 15.82
CA TYR A 166 -4.05 -4.44 16.99
C TYR A 166 -4.88 -5.72 16.84
N THR A 167 -4.55 -6.77 17.62
CA THR A 167 -5.17 -8.09 17.53
C THR A 167 -6.17 -8.39 18.65
N SER A 168 -6.24 -7.52 19.65
CA SER A 168 -7.22 -7.64 20.74
C SER A 168 -8.66 -7.39 20.28
N ASN A 169 -9.61 -7.63 21.16
CA ASN A 169 -11.04 -7.33 20.95
C ASN A 169 -11.65 -8.00 19.70
N GLY A 170 -11.18 -9.20 19.34
CA GLY A 170 -11.71 -9.99 18.21
C GLY A 170 -11.07 -9.71 16.85
N HIS A 171 -9.96 -8.98 16.80
CA HIS A 171 -9.24 -8.68 15.55
C HIS A 171 -8.08 -9.66 15.24
N GLY A 172 -7.90 -10.70 16.06
CA GLY A 172 -6.83 -11.70 15.84
C GLY A 172 -6.98 -12.46 14.52
N GLY A 173 -8.21 -12.75 14.10
CA GLY A 173 -8.49 -13.40 12.81
C GLY A 173 -7.94 -12.63 11.62
N GLN A 174 -8.06 -11.33 11.62
CA GLN A 174 -7.58 -10.47 10.53
C GLN A 174 -6.04 -10.52 10.36
N LYS A 175 -5.27 -10.65 11.47
CA LYS A 175 -3.83 -10.90 11.36
C LYS A 175 -3.55 -12.24 10.69
N THR A 176 -4.23 -13.30 11.15
CA THR A 176 -4.09 -14.66 10.57
C THR A 176 -4.46 -14.67 9.08
N PHE A 177 -5.53 -13.95 8.71
CA PHE A 177 -5.92 -13.79 7.31
C PHE A 177 -4.79 -13.14 6.48
N VAL A 178 -4.22 -12.02 6.93
CA VAL A 178 -3.14 -11.32 6.23
C VAL A 178 -1.90 -12.22 6.08
N GLU A 179 -1.55 -12.99 7.11
CA GLU A 179 -0.44 -13.94 7.06
C GLU A 179 -0.69 -15.08 6.05
N ASN A 180 -1.91 -15.63 6.03
CA ASN A 180 -2.31 -16.66 5.06
C ASN A 180 -2.33 -16.11 3.63
N TYR A 181 -2.81 -14.89 3.44
CA TYR A 181 -2.83 -14.23 2.15
C TYR A 181 -1.40 -14.00 1.61
N ALA A 182 -0.47 -13.56 2.45
CA ALA A 182 0.94 -13.40 2.08
C ALA A 182 1.54 -14.72 1.58
N ARG A 183 1.32 -15.83 2.32
CA ARG A 183 1.80 -17.15 1.90
C ARG A 183 1.23 -17.58 0.55
N ARG A 184 -0.06 -17.34 0.30
CA ARG A 184 -0.72 -17.67 -0.97
C ARG A 184 -0.10 -16.89 -2.14
N VAL A 185 0.06 -15.57 -2.02
CA VAL A 185 0.63 -14.74 -3.10
C VAL A 185 2.08 -15.14 -3.40
N GLN A 186 2.85 -15.50 -2.39
CA GLN A 186 4.23 -15.97 -2.57
C GLN A 186 4.28 -17.32 -3.30
N SER A 187 3.40 -18.28 -2.95
CA SER A 187 3.34 -19.59 -3.63
C SER A 187 2.92 -19.43 -5.09
N ASP A 188 1.94 -18.58 -5.38
CA ASP A 188 1.48 -18.34 -6.75
C ASP A 188 2.56 -17.68 -7.62
N SER A 189 3.36 -16.78 -7.07
CA SER A 189 4.48 -16.17 -7.78
C SER A 189 5.59 -17.17 -8.08
N ALA A 190 5.95 -18.04 -7.13
CA ALA A 190 6.95 -19.09 -7.33
C ALA A 190 6.51 -20.07 -8.43
N THR A 191 5.25 -20.48 -8.43
CA THR A 191 4.68 -21.40 -9.44
C THR A 191 4.73 -20.79 -10.84
N ARG A 192 4.42 -19.49 -10.98
CA ARG A 192 4.49 -18.80 -12.28
C ARG A 192 5.91 -18.70 -12.81
N THR A 193 6.90 -18.46 -11.95
CA THR A 193 8.32 -18.40 -12.34
C THR A 193 8.79 -19.75 -12.87
N VAL A 194 8.49 -20.85 -12.18
CA VAL A 194 8.87 -22.20 -12.62
C VAL A 194 8.20 -22.57 -13.96
N ALA A 195 6.92 -22.22 -14.14
CA ALA A 195 6.20 -22.46 -15.39
C ALA A 195 6.80 -21.66 -16.59
N ALA A 196 7.28 -20.45 -16.35
CA ALA A 196 7.89 -19.62 -17.38
C ALA A 196 9.29 -20.11 -17.79
N GLU A 197 10.04 -20.71 -16.87
CA GLU A 197 11.39 -21.28 -17.14
C GLU A 197 11.31 -22.65 -17.82
N GLY A 198 10.26 -23.44 -17.56
CA GLY A 198 10.06 -24.77 -18.16
C GLY A 198 9.57 -24.76 -19.62
N THR A 199 9.33 -23.59 -20.21
CA THR A 199 8.80 -23.44 -21.60
C THR A 199 9.89 -22.99 -22.58
N LYS A 200 11.14 -22.95 -22.20
CA LYS A 200 12.31 -22.70 -23.06
C LYS A 200 13.00 -24.01 -23.37
#